data_2c495dffd94fe3b71d9156382e70792d
#
_entry.id   2c495dffd94fe3b71d9156382e70792d
#
_cell.length_a   1.000
_cell.length_b   1.000
_cell.length_c   1.000
_cell.angle_alpha   90.00
_cell.angle_beta   90.00
_cell.angle_gamma   90.00
#
_symmetry.space_group_name_H-M   'P 1'
#
loop_
_entity.id
_entity.type
_entity.pdbx_description
1 polymer ?
#
loop_
_entity_poly.entity_id
_entity_poly.type
_entity_poly.pdbx_seq_one_letter_code
_entity_poly.pdbx_strand_id
1 'polypeptide(L)'
;MARSGAKRSRLRGAVDALPSGALRVRVYAGEDPLTGKRHSLIEVIPPGPQAAAQAEAARVRLLNQVDERRNPRTNATVDQLLDRYLEALDVGYSTQRMYTRYLELHVRPFIGHLKAGAIDSEVLDSLYREMRRCRTHCTTTKGVDHRTPRDHQCDERCRPHVCSPLSPTTVRQVHFVLNAAFGKGVRWRWLSINPVEFASPPPPKPPDPQPPSAHDAARIVDAAWEWPDWGALVWLTMTTGARRGELCGLRWSHVDLPSGVLTYRSAVAQYGGRRELKDTKTHQQRRVALDPETVLVLTEHWERCQARATAAGVSLARDAFVFSRLPGGRAHLVPSSVTQRYGRLVRRLGINTHLHSLRHYSATELIAAGVDVRTVAGRLGHSGGGVTTLRVYAAWLAEADQRAAGGLLARMPARPAAVPLVPRALTSPRTPREKIAASLYAQIVAGEFPEGGHLPGIKELAAEHEVAVSTVHRAFELLRTCGVLAGDARQRPVVHIPASTVDEVEPVPKAATVGVGRRLVEFRLRSAGRELSAFSAEVDPDSAAELDPLMRSAVRRAAGPDADVGDYEMDVLGDGGVLRTFVMIG
;
A
#
# COMPACT_ATOMS: atom_id res chain seq x y z
N MET A 1 -44.38 -59.40 -47.51
CA MET A 1 -44.27 -59.43 -46.04
C MET A 1 -42.85 -59.00 -45.62
N ALA A 2 -42.67 -57.72 -45.31
CA ALA A 2 -41.41 -57.20 -44.85
C ALA A 2 -41.42 -57.14 -43.28
N ARG A 3 -40.57 -57.89 -42.63
CA ARG A 3 -40.40 -57.85 -41.16
C ARG A 3 -39.71 -56.58 -40.77
N SER A 4 -40.45 -55.67 -40.17
CA SER A 4 -39.90 -54.48 -39.44
C SER A 4 -39.18 -54.98 -38.22
N GLY A 5 -37.82 -54.97 -38.26
CA GLY A 5 -36.98 -55.18 -37.11
C GLY A 5 -36.87 -53.91 -36.29
N ALA A 6 -37.63 -53.81 -35.22
CA ALA A 6 -37.46 -52.73 -34.23
C ALA A 6 -36.01 -52.74 -33.68
N LYS A 7 -35.22 -51.70 -33.98
CA LYS A 7 -33.92 -51.46 -33.37
C LYS A 7 -34.13 -51.31 -31.86
N ARG A 8 -33.81 -52.36 -31.06
CA ARG A 8 -33.71 -52.25 -29.61
C ARG A 8 -32.73 -51.11 -29.30
N SER A 9 -33.24 -50.06 -28.70
CA SER A 9 -32.45 -48.98 -28.12
C SER A 9 -31.39 -49.62 -27.19
N ARG A 10 -30.13 -49.61 -27.59
CA ARG A 10 -29.04 -50.05 -26.69
C ARG A 10 -29.04 -49.16 -25.48
N LEU A 11 -29.36 -49.72 -24.33
CA LEU A 11 -29.24 -49.06 -23.02
C LEU A 11 -27.84 -48.49 -22.92
N ARG A 12 -27.75 -47.20 -22.72
CA ARG A 12 -26.43 -46.52 -22.49
C ARG A 12 -25.90 -47.00 -21.14
N GLY A 13 -24.66 -47.57 -21.12
CA GLY A 13 -24.02 -48.15 -19.97
C GLY A 13 -24.24 -49.67 -19.83
N ALA A 14 -23.23 -50.39 -19.39
CA ALA A 14 -23.21 -51.84 -19.18
C ALA A 14 -23.12 -52.16 -17.70
N VAL A 15 -23.82 -53.22 -17.29
CA VAL A 15 -23.67 -53.85 -15.96
C VAL A 15 -23.15 -55.24 -16.21
N ASP A 16 -21.93 -55.55 -15.79
CA ASP A 16 -21.25 -56.82 -15.98
C ASP A 16 -21.17 -57.55 -14.63
N ALA A 17 -21.50 -58.83 -14.58
CA ALA A 17 -21.27 -59.69 -13.40
C ALA A 17 -19.80 -60.08 -13.33
N LEU A 18 -19.19 -59.93 -12.17
CA LEU A 18 -17.83 -60.36 -11.88
C LEU A 18 -17.81 -61.78 -11.27
N PRO A 19 -16.68 -62.52 -11.38
CA PRO A 19 -16.57 -63.85 -10.81
C PRO A 19 -16.79 -63.90 -9.30
N SER A 20 -16.62 -62.75 -8.61
CA SER A 20 -16.87 -62.58 -7.16
C SER A 20 -18.36 -62.46 -6.80
N GLY A 21 -19.28 -62.49 -7.79
CA GLY A 21 -20.70 -62.20 -7.60
C GLY A 21 -21.04 -60.71 -7.48
N ALA A 22 -20.04 -59.79 -7.51
CA ALA A 22 -20.23 -58.36 -7.55
C ALA A 22 -20.67 -57.92 -8.95
N LEU A 23 -21.41 -56.79 -9.04
CA LEU A 23 -21.82 -56.19 -10.30
C LEU A 23 -20.91 -54.99 -10.61
N ARG A 24 -20.33 -54.97 -11.84
CA ARG A 24 -19.56 -53.86 -12.35
C ARG A 24 -20.41 -53.00 -13.29
N VAL A 25 -20.72 -51.83 -12.90
CA VAL A 25 -21.38 -50.80 -13.72
C VAL A 25 -20.33 -50.05 -14.52
N ARG A 26 -20.52 -49.93 -15.83
CA ARG A 26 -19.60 -49.20 -16.71
C ARG A 26 -20.38 -48.29 -17.65
N VAL A 27 -20.08 -47.00 -17.60
CA VAL A 27 -20.68 -45.97 -18.46
C VAL A 27 -19.58 -45.30 -19.29
N TYR A 28 -19.73 -45.27 -20.59
CA TYR A 28 -18.79 -44.59 -21.49
C TYR A 28 -18.90 -43.09 -21.34
N ALA A 29 -17.79 -42.43 -21.03
CA ALA A 29 -17.68 -41.00 -20.75
C ALA A 29 -16.96 -40.21 -21.85
N GLY A 30 -16.61 -40.84 -22.98
CA GLY A 30 -15.92 -40.23 -24.11
C GLY A 30 -14.51 -40.81 -24.34
N GLU A 31 -13.70 -40.11 -25.14
CA GLU A 31 -12.30 -40.47 -25.38
C GLU A 31 -11.42 -39.58 -24.50
N ASP A 32 -10.40 -40.20 -23.90
CA ASP A 32 -9.35 -39.48 -23.15
C ASP A 32 -8.52 -38.67 -24.17
N PRO A 33 -8.49 -37.34 -24.06
CA PRO A 33 -7.82 -36.47 -25.02
C PRO A 33 -6.31 -36.62 -25.03
N LEU A 34 -5.71 -37.26 -24.02
CA LEU A 34 -4.27 -37.51 -23.96
C LEU A 34 -3.86 -38.83 -24.61
N THR A 35 -4.62 -39.88 -24.40
CA THR A 35 -4.27 -41.22 -24.80
C THR A 35 -5.04 -41.71 -26.03
N GLY A 36 -6.09 -41.00 -26.45
CA GLY A 36 -7.02 -41.41 -27.49
C GLY A 36 -7.86 -42.66 -27.14
N LYS A 37 -7.71 -43.18 -25.90
CA LYS A 37 -8.40 -44.39 -25.45
C LYS A 37 -9.80 -44.05 -24.93
N ARG A 38 -10.69 -45.03 -25.02
CA ARG A 38 -12.04 -44.93 -24.46
C ARG A 38 -11.97 -44.75 -22.95
N HIS A 39 -12.57 -43.66 -22.45
CA HIS A 39 -12.74 -43.39 -21.04
C HIS A 39 -14.12 -43.86 -20.60
N SER A 40 -14.18 -44.60 -19.47
CA SER A 40 -15.43 -45.11 -18.90
C SER A 40 -15.42 -44.90 -17.37
N LEU A 41 -16.57 -44.49 -16.86
CA LEU A 41 -16.80 -44.47 -15.41
C LEU A 41 -17.15 -45.90 -15.00
N ILE A 42 -16.53 -46.37 -13.92
CA ILE A 42 -16.70 -47.74 -13.41
C ILE A 42 -17.03 -47.68 -11.90
N GLU A 43 -18.05 -48.41 -11.51
CA GLU A 43 -18.41 -48.60 -10.12
C GLU A 43 -18.68 -50.08 -9.89
N VAL A 44 -18.21 -50.63 -8.81
CA VAL A 44 -18.38 -52.01 -8.43
C VAL A 44 -19.33 -52.08 -7.23
N ILE A 45 -20.43 -52.80 -7.40
CA ILE A 45 -21.46 -53.02 -6.36
C ILE A 45 -21.21 -54.40 -5.72
N PRO A 46 -21.04 -54.47 -4.43
CA PRO A 46 -20.82 -55.76 -3.75
C PRO A 46 -22.03 -56.70 -3.92
N PRO A 47 -21.82 -58.03 -3.85
CA PRO A 47 -22.92 -59.01 -3.99
C PRO A 47 -23.86 -58.87 -2.79
N GLY A 48 -25.19 -58.95 -3.07
CA GLY A 48 -26.24 -58.89 -2.04
C GLY A 48 -27.64 -58.87 -2.64
N PRO A 49 -28.67 -59.01 -1.80
CA PRO A 49 -30.07 -59.13 -2.28
C PRO A 49 -30.57 -57.88 -3.05
N GLN A 50 -29.94 -56.73 -2.83
CA GLN A 50 -30.27 -55.47 -3.51
C GLN A 50 -29.25 -55.05 -4.58
N ALA A 51 -28.24 -55.89 -4.89
CA ALA A 51 -27.15 -55.56 -5.78
C ALA A 51 -27.63 -55.11 -7.20
N ALA A 52 -28.66 -55.76 -7.74
CA ALA A 52 -29.22 -55.40 -9.05
C ALA A 52 -29.86 -54.00 -9.03
N ALA A 53 -30.63 -53.64 -8.02
CA ALA A 53 -31.26 -52.34 -7.86
C ALA A 53 -30.20 -51.23 -7.63
N GLN A 54 -29.20 -51.53 -6.81
CA GLN A 54 -28.07 -50.60 -6.58
C GLN A 54 -27.23 -50.37 -7.83
N ALA A 55 -27.01 -51.41 -8.64
CA ALA A 55 -26.30 -51.30 -9.92
C ALA A 55 -27.06 -50.45 -10.94
N GLU A 56 -28.38 -50.61 -11.00
CA GLU A 56 -29.22 -49.74 -11.88
C GLU A 56 -29.24 -48.30 -11.41
N ALA A 57 -29.37 -48.04 -10.11
CA ALA A 57 -29.26 -46.70 -9.52
C ALA A 57 -27.88 -46.06 -9.80
N ALA A 58 -26.81 -46.83 -9.67
CA ALA A 58 -25.47 -46.40 -10.01
C ALA A 58 -25.33 -46.10 -11.50
N ARG A 59 -25.91 -46.94 -12.40
CA ARG A 59 -25.91 -46.74 -13.83
C ARG A 59 -26.61 -45.42 -14.21
N VAL A 60 -27.79 -45.17 -13.68
CA VAL A 60 -28.54 -43.92 -13.92
C VAL A 60 -27.75 -42.71 -13.40
N ARG A 61 -27.18 -42.79 -12.19
CA ARG A 61 -26.35 -41.74 -11.61
C ARG A 61 -25.14 -41.44 -12.49
N LEU A 62 -24.41 -42.46 -12.93
CA LEU A 62 -23.22 -42.29 -13.77
C LEU A 62 -23.59 -41.74 -15.16
N LEU A 63 -24.73 -42.13 -15.73
CA LEU A 63 -25.27 -41.56 -16.97
C LEU A 63 -25.57 -40.08 -16.84
N ASN A 64 -26.27 -39.70 -15.77
CA ASN A 64 -26.57 -38.30 -15.50
C ASN A 64 -25.27 -37.48 -15.32
N GLN A 65 -24.28 -38.01 -14.63
CA GLN A 65 -22.97 -37.37 -14.49
C GLN A 65 -22.29 -37.15 -15.85
N VAL A 66 -22.38 -38.13 -16.79
CA VAL A 66 -21.82 -38.00 -18.13
C VAL A 66 -22.61 -36.99 -18.95
N ASP A 67 -23.95 -37.04 -18.91
CA ASP A 67 -24.84 -36.16 -19.70
C ASP A 67 -24.77 -34.71 -19.18
N GLU A 68 -24.66 -34.50 -17.88
CA GLU A 68 -24.42 -33.21 -17.24
C GLU A 68 -22.97 -32.75 -17.37
N ARG A 69 -22.10 -33.56 -17.95
CA ARG A 69 -20.66 -33.29 -18.13
C ARG A 69 -19.94 -33.02 -16.81
N ARG A 70 -20.38 -33.60 -15.68
CA ARG A 70 -19.81 -33.43 -14.36
C ARG A 70 -18.59 -34.31 -14.08
N ASN A 71 -18.19 -35.19 -15.01
CA ASN A 71 -17.03 -36.07 -14.83
C ASN A 71 -15.83 -35.65 -15.66
N PRO A 72 -14.62 -35.81 -15.11
CA PRO A 72 -13.40 -35.63 -15.87
C PRO A 72 -13.36 -36.63 -17.05
N ARG A 73 -12.96 -36.16 -18.22
CA ARG A 73 -12.82 -37.02 -19.41
C ARG A 73 -11.50 -37.76 -19.47
N THR A 74 -10.61 -37.54 -18.51
CA THR A 74 -9.27 -38.10 -18.50
C THR A 74 -8.86 -38.53 -17.09
N ASN A 75 -8.00 -39.52 -17.01
CA ASN A 75 -7.28 -39.92 -15.80
C ASN A 75 -5.95 -39.16 -15.65
N ALA A 76 -5.79 -38.04 -16.35
CA ALA A 76 -4.59 -37.25 -16.34
C ALA A 76 -4.17 -36.90 -14.90
N THR A 77 -2.87 -36.94 -14.66
CA THR A 77 -2.28 -36.44 -13.42
C THR A 77 -2.20 -34.92 -13.43
N VAL A 78 -1.96 -34.35 -12.25
CA VAL A 78 -1.69 -32.91 -12.12
C VAL A 78 -0.47 -32.54 -12.96
N ASP A 79 0.59 -33.35 -12.99
CA ASP A 79 1.77 -33.10 -13.82
C ASP A 79 1.41 -32.94 -15.30
N GLN A 80 0.61 -33.86 -15.84
CA GLN A 80 0.18 -33.79 -17.24
C GLN A 80 -0.69 -32.56 -17.51
N LEU A 81 -1.55 -32.17 -16.56
CA LEU A 81 -2.34 -30.93 -16.68
C LEU A 81 -1.43 -29.70 -16.70
N LEU A 82 -0.43 -29.66 -15.82
CA LEU A 82 0.52 -28.55 -15.72
C LEU A 82 1.44 -28.46 -16.94
N ASP A 83 1.90 -29.58 -17.48
CA ASP A 83 2.69 -29.62 -18.72
C ASP A 83 1.88 -29.02 -19.88
N ARG A 84 0.67 -29.49 -20.05
CA ARG A 84 -0.21 -28.98 -21.10
C ARG A 84 -0.56 -27.50 -20.92
N TYR A 85 -0.70 -27.07 -19.66
CA TYR A 85 -0.92 -25.66 -19.34
C TYR A 85 0.28 -24.81 -19.72
N LEU A 86 1.51 -25.23 -19.35
CA LEU A 86 2.74 -24.49 -19.64
C LEU A 86 3.02 -24.42 -21.16
N GLU A 87 2.71 -25.47 -21.93
CA GLU A 87 2.79 -25.47 -23.40
C GLU A 87 1.82 -24.46 -24.03
N ALA A 88 0.61 -24.33 -23.49
CA ALA A 88 -0.44 -23.46 -23.99
C ALA A 88 -0.32 -22.01 -23.50
N LEU A 89 0.74 -21.67 -22.75
CA LEU A 89 0.96 -20.33 -22.24
C LEU A 89 1.54 -19.41 -23.32
N ASP A 90 0.82 -18.33 -23.62
CA ASP A 90 1.33 -17.19 -24.38
C ASP A 90 1.70 -16.06 -23.40
N VAL A 91 2.87 -16.17 -22.80
CA VAL A 91 3.41 -15.19 -21.86
C VAL A 91 4.90 -14.99 -22.10
N GLY A 92 5.40 -13.83 -21.68
CA GLY A 92 6.84 -13.55 -21.78
C GLY A 92 7.69 -14.57 -21.01
N TYR A 93 8.87 -14.87 -21.54
CA TYR A 93 9.83 -15.86 -21.01
C TYR A 93 10.04 -15.79 -19.49
N SER A 94 10.08 -14.59 -18.90
CA SER A 94 10.23 -14.43 -17.45
C SER A 94 9.09 -15.01 -16.64
N THR A 95 7.87 -14.78 -17.11
CA THR A 95 6.65 -15.27 -16.46
C THR A 95 6.58 -16.79 -16.60
N GLN A 96 6.83 -17.31 -17.80
CA GLN A 96 6.87 -18.74 -18.04
C GLN A 96 7.89 -19.44 -17.13
N ARG A 97 9.13 -18.93 -17.06
CA ARG A 97 10.17 -19.48 -16.20
C ARG A 97 9.82 -19.42 -14.71
N MET A 98 9.20 -18.33 -14.27
CA MET A 98 8.74 -18.19 -12.89
C MET A 98 7.66 -19.22 -12.57
N TYR A 99 6.67 -19.40 -13.46
CA TYR A 99 5.61 -20.39 -13.30
C TYR A 99 6.18 -21.80 -13.25
N THR A 100 7.01 -22.16 -14.24
CA THR A 100 7.70 -23.45 -14.25
C THR A 100 8.42 -23.72 -12.93
N ARG A 101 9.22 -22.75 -12.46
CA ARG A 101 9.95 -22.90 -11.20
C ARG A 101 9.02 -23.06 -9.98
N TYR A 102 7.92 -22.31 -9.91
CA TYR A 102 6.97 -22.48 -8.82
C TYR A 102 6.32 -23.87 -8.84
N LEU A 103 5.94 -24.33 -10.00
CA LEU A 103 5.33 -25.66 -10.16
C LEU A 103 6.32 -26.77 -9.83
N GLU A 104 7.54 -26.73 -10.35
CA GLU A 104 8.57 -27.74 -10.12
C GLU A 104 8.99 -27.85 -8.66
N LEU A 105 9.17 -26.70 -7.97
CA LEU A 105 9.69 -26.71 -6.61
C LEU A 105 8.61 -26.89 -5.54
N HIS A 106 7.36 -26.46 -5.82
CA HIS A 106 6.36 -26.31 -4.77
C HIS A 106 5.05 -27.05 -5.02
N VAL A 107 4.82 -27.59 -6.21
CA VAL A 107 3.56 -28.27 -6.56
C VAL A 107 3.81 -29.73 -6.95
N ARG A 108 4.64 -29.95 -7.99
CA ARG A 108 4.87 -31.29 -8.54
C ARG A 108 5.37 -32.31 -7.51
N PRO A 109 6.29 -31.98 -6.59
CA PRO A 109 6.76 -32.97 -5.59
C PRO A 109 5.67 -33.45 -4.64
N PHE A 110 4.60 -32.68 -4.45
CA PHE A 110 3.56 -32.98 -3.48
C PHE A 110 2.31 -33.59 -4.11
N ILE A 111 1.81 -32.99 -5.19
CA ILE A 111 0.53 -33.39 -5.79
C ILE A 111 0.62 -33.73 -7.27
N GLY A 112 1.81 -33.61 -7.91
CA GLY A 112 1.98 -33.84 -9.33
C GLY A 112 1.54 -35.23 -9.81
N HIS A 113 1.80 -36.25 -9.01
CA HIS A 113 1.47 -37.66 -9.28
C HIS A 113 -0.02 -37.99 -9.10
N LEU A 114 -0.78 -37.13 -8.40
CA LEU A 114 -2.19 -37.35 -8.15
C LEU A 114 -3.02 -37.11 -9.43
N LYS A 115 -4.16 -37.79 -9.54
CA LYS A 115 -5.10 -37.53 -10.63
C LYS A 115 -5.68 -36.13 -10.49
N ALA A 116 -5.67 -35.34 -11.55
CA ALA A 116 -6.17 -33.97 -11.53
C ALA A 116 -7.65 -33.90 -11.12
N GLY A 117 -8.45 -34.90 -11.48
CA GLY A 117 -9.86 -35.02 -11.07
C GLY A 117 -10.09 -35.41 -9.62
N ALA A 118 -9.04 -35.85 -8.89
CA ALA A 118 -9.11 -36.20 -7.47
C ALA A 118 -8.63 -35.06 -6.56
N ILE A 119 -8.22 -33.93 -7.13
CA ILE A 119 -7.83 -32.76 -6.36
C ILE A 119 -9.08 -32.01 -5.91
N ASP A 120 -9.17 -31.80 -4.62
CA ASP A 120 -10.19 -30.97 -3.97
C ASP A 120 -9.56 -29.79 -3.22
N SER A 121 -10.39 -28.99 -2.57
CA SER A 121 -9.92 -27.83 -1.79
C SER A 121 -9.10 -28.23 -0.55
N GLU A 122 -9.38 -29.37 0.06
CA GLU A 122 -8.66 -29.86 1.25
C GLU A 122 -7.22 -30.24 0.90
N VAL A 123 -7.01 -30.93 -0.23
CA VAL A 123 -5.68 -31.24 -0.75
C VAL A 123 -4.88 -29.96 -1.04
N LEU A 124 -5.52 -28.94 -1.61
CA LEU A 124 -4.87 -27.67 -1.89
C LEU A 124 -4.54 -26.89 -0.63
N ASP A 125 -5.43 -26.84 0.34
CA ASP A 125 -5.19 -26.18 1.63
C ASP A 125 -4.06 -26.88 2.40
N SER A 126 -3.96 -28.22 2.29
CA SER A 126 -2.86 -28.99 2.85
C SER A 126 -1.54 -28.67 2.15
N LEU A 127 -1.55 -28.53 0.82
CA LEU A 127 -0.40 -28.08 0.05
C LEU A 127 0.05 -26.68 0.49
N TYR A 128 -0.87 -25.74 0.69
CA TYR A 128 -0.51 -24.37 1.14
C TYR A 128 0.07 -24.38 2.57
N ARG A 129 -0.43 -25.22 3.45
CA ARG A 129 0.15 -25.43 4.79
C ARG A 129 1.56 -26.00 4.70
N GLU A 130 1.78 -26.99 3.82
CA GLU A 130 3.12 -27.55 3.60
C GLU A 130 4.11 -26.51 3.05
N MET A 131 3.70 -25.68 2.10
CA MET A 131 4.52 -24.57 1.60
C MET A 131 4.89 -23.57 2.72
N ARG A 132 4.08 -23.46 3.78
CA ARG A 132 4.31 -22.57 4.93
C ARG A 132 5.21 -23.22 6.00
N ARG A 133 5.64 -24.44 5.82
CA ARG A 133 6.67 -25.07 6.65
C ARG A 133 8.07 -24.63 6.21
N CYS A 134 9.04 -24.85 7.07
CA CYS A 134 10.43 -24.57 6.75
C CYS A 134 10.88 -25.41 5.55
N ARG A 135 11.45 -24.76 4.56
CA ARG A 135 11.88 -25.40 3.29
C ARG A 135 13.31 -25.95 3.36
N THR A 136 14.07 -25.60 4.39
CA THR A 136 15.47 -26.00 4.47
C THR A 136 15.66 -27.33 5.18
N HIS A 137 15.15 -27.54 6.38
CA HIS A 137 15.23 -28.81 7.11
C HIS A 137 14.75 -28.75 8.58
N CYS A 138 13.57 -28.20 8.85
CA CYS A 138 12.96 -28.31 10.19
C CYS A 138 12.74 -29.75 10.68
N THR A 139 13.13 -30.74 9.90
CA THR A 139 13.07 -32.17 10.26
C THR A 139 14.27 -32.64 11.10
N THR A 140 15.32 -31.81 11.26
CA THR A 140 16.46 -32.16 12.09
C THR A 140 16.13 -31.97 13.56
N THR A 141 16.25 -33.05 14.32
CA THR A 141 16.02 -33.07 15.77
C THR A 141 17.00 -32.21 16.58
N LYS A 142 18.05 -31.69 15.94
CA LYS A 142 19.14 -30.95 16.60
C LYS A 142 19.05 -29.42 16.45
N GLY A 143 18.11 -28.88 15.68
CA GLY A 143 17.90 -27.44 15.54
C GLY A 143 19.14 -26.63 15.07
N VAL A 144 20.06 -27.26 14.32
CA VAL A 144 21.31 -26.67 13.84
C VAL A 144 21.38 -26.70 12.32
N ASP A 145 21.68 -25.57 11.70
CA ASP A 145 22.00 -25.45 10.28
C ASP A 145 23.48 -25.79 10.06
N HIS A 146 23.74 -26.95 9.46
CA HIS A 146 25.08 -27.40 9.19
C HIS A 146 25.68 -26.70 7.96
N ARG A 147 26.97 -26.32 8.07
CA ARG A 147 27.72 -25.68 6.96
C ARG A 147 27.83 -26.55 5.70
N THR A 148 27.68 -27.85 5.86
CA THR A 148 27.68 -28.84 4.78
C THR A 148 26.70 -29.96 5.08
N PRO A 149 26.05 -30.58 4.07
CA PRO A 149 25.19 -31.74 4.26
C PRO A 149 25.99 -33.04 4.53
N ARG A 150 27.33 -33.04 4.40
CA ARG A 150 28.16 -34.21 4.70
C ARG A 150 28.39 -34.35 6.20
N ASP A 151 28.58 -35.57 6.65
CA ASP A 151 28.98 -35.81 8.04
C ASP A 151 30.27 -35.05 8.38
N HIS A 152 30.24 -34.30 9.44
CA HIS A 152 31.34 -33.47 9.90
C HIS A 152 31.19 -33.13 11.38
N GLN A 153 32.27 -32.77 12.03
CA GLN A 153 32.24 -32.15 13.35
C GLN A 153 31.75 -30.71 13.20
N CYS A 154 30.73 -30.33 14.01
CA CYS A 154 30.18 -28.99 13.99
C CYS A 154 31.20 -27.98 14.51
N ASP A 155 31.33 -26.86 13.85
CA ASP A 155 32.17 -25.73 14.19
C ASP A 155 31.35 -24.42 14.25
N GLU A 156 31.98 -23.27 14.50
CA GLU A 156 31.34 -21.94 14.59
C GLU A 156 30.53 -21.55 13.33
N ARG A 157 30.72 -22.22 12.19
CA ARG A 157 29.97 -22.00 10.94
C ARG A 157 28.64 -22.74 10.94
N CYS A 158 28.45 -23.70 11.85
CA CYS A 158 27.17 -24.33 12.10
C CYS A 158 26.37 -23.46 13.09
N ARG A 159 25.20 -22.99 12.69
CA ARG A 159 24.42 -21.99 13.42
C ARG A 159 23.07 -22.54 13.87
N PRO A 160 22.42 -21.93 14.88
CA PRO A 160 21.03 -22.25 15.18
C PRO A 160 20.15 -22.18 13.95
N HIS A 161 19.25 -23.15 13.80
CA HIS A 161 18.37 -23.23 12.63
C HIS A 161 17.44 -22.03 12.56
N VAL A 162 17.42 -21.37 11.42
CA VAL A 162 16.50 -20.29 11.10
C VAL A 162 15.43 -20.80 10.14
N CYS A 163 14.18 -20.91 10.62
CA CYS A 163 13.07 -21.36 9.80
C CYS A 163 12.87 -20.46 8.57
N SER A 164 12.80 -21.08 7.40
CA SER A 164 12.63 -20.38 6.11
C SER A 164 11.39 -20.86 5.35
N PRO A 165 10.17 -20.55 5.81
CA PRO A 165 8.94 -20.87 5.11
C PRO A 165 8.79 -20.00 3.87
N LEU A 166 8.00 -20.44 2.89
CA LEU A 166 7.59 -19.57 1.79
C LEU A 166 6.74 -18.41 2.32
N SER A 167 6.97 -17.22 1.78
CA SER A 167 6.14 -16.07 2.13
C SER A 167 4.68 -16.26 1.71
N PRO A 168 3.70 -15.68 2.42
CA PRO A 168 2.30 -15.67 2.00
C PRO A 168 2.12 -15.23 0.55
N THR A 169 2.87 -14.23 0.12
CA THR A 169 2.85 -13.72 -1.26
C THR A 169 3.26 -14.78 -2.27
N THR A 170 4.30 -15.58 -1.97
CA THR A 170 4.75 -16.66 -2.87
C THR A 170 3.70 -17.77 -2.96
N VAL A 171 3.10 -18.18 -1.83
CA VAL A 171 2.02 -19.17 -1.83
C VAL A 171 0.82 -18.69 -2.64
N ARG A 172 0.45 -17.42 -2.53
CA ARG A 172 -0.60 -16.82 -3.36
C ARG A 172 -0.26 -16.80 -4.86
N GLN A 173 1.00 -16.56 -5.22
CA GLN A 173 1.42 -16.66 -6.63
C GLN A 173 1.24 -18.10 -7.15
N VAL A 174 1.62 -19.11 -6.37
CA VAL A 174 1.36 -20.52 -6.71
C VAL A 174 -0.14 -20.79 -6.86
N HIS A 175 -0.96 -20.32 -5.93
CA HIS A 175 -2.42 -20.42 -6.02
C HIS A 175 -2.97 -19.82 -7.32
N PHE A 176 -2.53 -18.63 -7.73
CA PHE A 176 -2.97 -18.02 -8.99
C PHE A 176 -2.54 -18.82 -10.22
N VAL A 177 -1.33 -19.39 -10.22
CA VAL A 177 -0.87 -20.27 -11.30
C VAL A 177 -1.71 -21.54 -11.37
N LEU A 178 -1.99 -22.17 -10.22
CA LEU A 178 -2.86 -23.35 -10.12
C LEU A 178 -4.28 -23.02 -10.57
N ASN A 179 -4.84 -21.90 -10.11
CA ASN A 179 -6.19 -21.47 -10.50
C ASN A 179 -6.30 -21.31 -12.02
N ALA A 180 -5.30 -20.71 -12.65
CA ALA A 180 -5.26 -20.58 -14.11
C ALA A 180 -5.11 -21.94 -14.82
N ALA A 181 -4.27 -22.85 -14.31
CA ALA A 181 -4.05 -24.18 -14.88
C ALA A 181 -5.31 -25.05 -14.77
N PHE A 182 -5.91 -25.14 -13.58
CA PHE A 182 -7.13 -25.91 -13.36
C PHE A 182 -8.33 -25.30 -14.10
N GLY A 183 -8.43 -23.97 -14.19
CA GLY A 183 -9.43 -23.28 -15.01
C GLY A 183 -9.28 -23.60 -16.52
N LYS A 184 -8.06 -23.76 -17.01
CA LYS A 184 -7.81 -24.29 -18.39
C LYS A 184 -8.24 -25.76 -18.49
N GLY A 185 -7.96 -26.58 -17.47
CA GLY A 185 -8.42 -27.97 -17.40
C GLY A 185 -9.93 -28.09 -17.52
N VAL A 186 -10.69 -27.20 -16.88
CA VAL A 186 -12.15 -27.15 -17.04
C VAL A 186 -12.54 -26.77 -18.48
N ARG A 187 -11.90 -25.77 -19.09
CA ARG A 187 -12.17 -25.39 -20.49
C ARG A 187 -11.82 -26.50 -21.48
N TRP A 188 -10.77 -27.27 -21.21
CA TRP A 188 -10.41 -28.45 -22.02
C TRP A 188 -11.31 -29.66 -21.74
N ARG A 189 -12.22 -29.55 -20.76
CA ARG A 189 -13.10 -30.62 -20.30
C ARG A 189 -12.35 -31.80 -19.69
N TRP A 190 -11.16 -31.56 -19.16
CA TRP A 190 -10.44 -32.54 -18.36
C TRP A 190 -11.01 -32.63 -16.95
N LEU A 191 -11.54 -31.50 -16.45
CA LEU A 191 -12.14 -31.36 -15.14
C LEU A 191 -13.57 -30.83 -15.28
N SER A 192 -14.40 -31.15 -14.31
CA SER A 192 -15.78 -30.65 -14.21
C SER A 192 -15.85 -29.29 -13.53
N ILE A 193 -15.04 -29.09 -12.49
CA ILE A 193 -14.96 -27.86 -11.70
C ILE A 193 -13.49 -27.51 -11.44
N ASN A 194 -13.25 -26.27 -11.08
CA ASN A 194 -11.94 -25.80 -10.66
C ASN A 194 -11.85 -25.83 -9.12
N PRO A 195 -11.17 -26.81 -8.49
CA PRO A 195 -11.13 -26.93 -7.03
C PRO A 195 -10.38 -25.78 -6.37
N VAL A 196 -9.52 -25.08 -7.11
CA VAL A 196 -8.69 -23.98 -6.60
C VAL A 196 -9.55 -22.77 -6.19
N GLU A 197 -10.72 -22.59 -6.81
CA GLU A 197 -11.66 -21.51 -6.47
C GLU A 197 -12.22 -21.63 -5.05
N PHE A 198 -12.23 -22.85 -4.50
CA PHE A 198 -12.74 -23.15 -3.16
C PHE A 198 -11.61 -23.30 -2.12
N ALA A 199 -10.37 -23.25 -2.53
CA ALA A 199 -9.21 -23.34 -1.64
C ALA A 199 -8.90 -21.99 -0.99
N SER A 200 -8.32 -22.01 0.20
CA SER A 200 -8.06 -20.87 1.06
C SER A 200 -6.56 -20.51 1.10
N PRO A 201 -6.03 -19.77 0.13
CA PRO A 201 -4.64 -19.32 0.19
C PRO A 201 -4.45 -18.32 1.35
N PRO A 202 -3.24 -18.21 1.92
CA PRO A 202 -2.98 -17.26 2.99
C PRO A 202 -3.35 -15.82 2.58
N PRO A 203 -3.82 -14.98 3.52
CA PRO A 203 -4.22 -13.61 3.20
C PRO A 203 -3.07 -12.80 2.58
N PRO A 204 -3.37 -11.82 1.73
CA PRO A 204 -2.35 -10.95 1.18
C PRO A 204 -1.74 -10.09 2.29
N LYS A 205 -0.41 -9.97 2.30
CA LYS A 205 0.24 -8.97 3.14
C LYS A 205 0.02 -7.59 2.52
N PRO A 206 -0.42 -6.58 3.29
CA PRO A 206 -0.48 -5.21 2.81
C PRO A 206 0.89 -4.76 2.28
N PRO A 207 0.94 -3.93 1.23
CA PRO A 207 2.18 -3.29 0.83
C PRO A 207 2.69 -2.40 1.97
N ASP A 208 3.96 -2.54 2.29
CA ASP A 208 4.65 -1.75 3.29
C ASP A 208 5.97 -1.27 2.68
N PRO A 209 5.92 -0.23 1.82
CA PRO A 209 7.12 0.32 1.23
C PRO A 209 7.94 1.04 2.30
N GLN A 210 9.23 0.72 2.37
CA GLN A 210 10.20 1.36 3.25
C GLN A 210 11.16 2.22 2.40
N PRO A 211 10.78 3.45 2.03
CA PRO A 211 11.71 4.37 1.38
C PRO A 211 12.80 4.78 2.37
N PRO A 212 14.01 5.15 1.91
CA PRO A 212 14.98 5.77 2.78
C PRO A 212 14.44 7.11 3.32
N SER A 213 14.86 7.51 4.51
CA SER A 213 14.61 8.86 5.02
C SER A 213 15.30 9.92 4.13
N ALA A 214 14.89 11.18 4.21
CA ALA A 214 15.55 12.26 3.47
C ALA A 214 17.05 12.34 3.83
N HIS A 215 17.40 12.16 5.11
CA HIS A 215 18.78 12.11 5.57
C HIS A 215 19.54 10.93 4.95
N ASP A 216 18.98 9.73 4.94
CA ASP A 216 19.64 8.57 4.32
C ASP A 216 19.71 8.71 2.80
N ALA A 217 18.70 9.31 2.17
CA ALA A 217 18.71 9.61 0.75
C ALA A 217 19.87 10.54 0.38
N ALA A 218 20.12 11.61 1.16
CA ALA A 218 21.27 12.50 0.97
C ALA A 218 22.59 11.73 1.10
N ARG A 219 22.77 10.95 2.16
CA ARG A 219 23.98 10.11 2.35
C ARG A 219 24.22 9.12 1.21
N ILE A 220 23.15 8.55 0.65
CA ILE A 220 23.24 7.65 -0.51
C ILE A 220 23.69 8.42 -1.74
N VAL A 221 23.15 9.60 -1.98
CA VAL A 221 23.52 10.48 -3.10
C VAL A 221 24.99 10.86 -3.00
N ASP A 222 25.43 11.41 -1.87
CA ASP A 222 26.82 11.83 -1.64
C ASP A 222 27.81 10.68 -1.89
N ALA A 223 27.54 9.51 -1.30
CA ALA A 223 28.39 8.35 -1.49
C ALA A 223 28.33 7.76 -2.91
N ALA A 224 27.25 7.96 -3.65
CA ALA A 224 27.16 7.57 -5.04
C ALA A 224 27.97 8.48 -5.95
N TRP A 225 28.09 9.76 -5.62
CA TRP A 225 28.86 10.75 -6.37
C TRP A 225 30.37 10.59 -6.27
N GLU A 226 30.89 9.76 -5.35
CA GLU A 226 32.30 9.32 -5.42
C GLU A 226 32.67 8.80 -6.82
N TRP A 227 31.68 8.38 -7.60
CA TRP A 227 31.76 7.93 -8.99
C TRP A 227 30.69 8.66 -9.82
N PRO A 228 31.02 9.75 -10.55
CA PRO A 228 30.02 10.62 -11.20
C PRO A 228 28.99 9.90 -12.08
N ASP A 229 29.40 8.87 -12.84
CA ASP A 229 28.45 8.08 -13.64
C ASP A 229 27.48 7.26 -12.78
N TRP A 230 27.94 6.82 -11.62
CA TRP A 230 27.11 6.10 -10.66
C TRP A 230 26.21 7.05 -9.90
N GLY A 231 26.72 8.24 -9.54
CA GLY A 231 25.92 9.32 -8.97
C GLY A 231 24.76 9.72 -9.88
N ALA A 232 25.03 9.94 -11.17
CA ALA A 232 24.01 10.24 -12.16
C ALA A 232 22.93 9.14 -12.28
N LEU A 233 23.31 7.86 -12.19
CA LEU A 233 22.35 6.75 -12.22
C LEU A 233 21.46 6.73 -10.96
N VAL A 234 22.04 6.91 -9.78
CA VAL A 234 21.30 6.94 -8.50
C VAL A 234 20.38 8.16 -8.46
N TRP A 235 20.88 9.33 -8.84
CA TRP A 235 20.10 10.56 -8.96
C TRP A 235 18.90 10.38 -9.88
N LEU A 236 19.12 9.91 -11.10
CA LEU A 236 18.04 9.69 -12.06
C LEU A 236 17.01 8.65 -11.57
N THR A 237 17.44 7.68 -10.76
CA THR A 237 16.50 6.74 -10.12
C THR A 237 15.59 7.46 -9.15
N MET A 238 16.11 8.38 -8.36
CA MET A 238 15.35 9.11 -7.34
C MET A 238 14.44 10.17 -7.96
N THR A 239 14.93 10.94 -8.92
CA THR A 239 14.16 12.05 -9.52
C THR A 239 13.08 11.58 -10.47
N THR A 240 13.29 10.47 -11.20
CA THR A 240 12.32 9.97 -12.18
C THR A 240 11.52 8.75 -11.73
N GLY A 241 11.92 8.12 -10.63
CA GLY A 241 11.33 6.86 -10.16
C GLY A 241 11.51 5.72 -11.16
N ALA A 242 12.59 5.70 -11.93
CA ALA A 242 12.86 4.70 -12.96
C ALA A 242 13.01 3.28 -12.39
N ARG A 243 12.53 2.29 -13.13
CA ARG A 243 12.82 0.90 -12.82
C ARG A 243 14.25 0.57 -13.22
N ARG A 244 14.91 -0.31 -12.48
CA ARG A 244 16.29 -0.75 -12.78
C ARG A 244 16.51 -1.13 -14.26
N GLY A 245 15.58 -1.90 -14.82
CA GLY A 245 15.66 -2.33 -16.22
C GLY A 245 15.53 -1.19 -17.21
N GLU A 246 14.71 -0.18 -16.90
CA GLU A 246 14.53 1.04 -17.70
C GLU A 246 15.82 1.87 -17.73
N LEU A 247 16.49 2.04 -16.59
CA LEU A 247 17.80 2.72 -16.53
C LEU A 247 18.87 1.99 -17.33
N CYS A 248 18.93 0.66 -17.23
CA CYS A 248 19.88 -0.12 -18.02
C CYS A 248 19.59 -0.07 -19.53
N GLY A 249 18.33 0.11 -19.92
CA GLY A 249 17.90 0.19 -21.32
C GLY A 249 17.80 1.59 -21.89
N LEU A 250 18.10 2.63 -21.08
CA LEU A 250 17.97 4.02 -21.50
C LEU A 250 19.04 4.37 -22.54
N ARG A 251 18.62 5.05 -23.62
CA ARG A 251 19.48 5.51 -24.70
C ARG A 251 19.47 7.03 -24.79
N TRP A 252 20.55 7.62 -25.26
CA TRP A 252 20.65 9.07 -25.46
C TRP A 252 19.62 9.59 -26.47
N SER A 253 19.23 8.81 -27.46
CA SER A 253 18.14 9.15 -28.40
C SER A 253 16.76 9.31 -27.72
N HIS A 254 16.62 8.89 -26.46
CA HIS A 254 15.41 9.00 -25.66
C HIS A 254 15.48 10.12 -24.61
N VAL A 255 16.57 10.90 -24.61
CA VAL A 255 16.79 12.03 -23.69
C VAL A 255 16.81 13.29 -24.52
N ASP A 256 15.82 14.13 -24.32
CA ASP A 256 15.71 15.46 -24.94
C ASP A 256 16.11 16.49 -23.88
N LEU A 257 17.41 16.82 -23.83
CA LEU A 257 17.95 17.77 -22.87
C LEU A 257 17.41 19.19 -23.07
N PRO A 258 17.30 19.73 -24.32
CA PRO A 258 16.73 21.04 -24.53
C PRO A 258 15.30 21.20 -24.02
N SER A 259 14.46 20.19 -24.21
CA SER A 259 13.06 20.19 -23.71
C SER A 259 12.92 19.73 -22.28
N GLY A 260 13.99 19.24 -21.64
CA GLY A 260 13.95 18.65 -20.30
C GLY A 260 13.02 17.42 -20.22
N VAL A 261 13.02 16.56 -21.23
CA VAL A 261 12.11 15.39 -21.30
C VAL A 261 12.88 14.10 -21.54
N LEU A 262 12.58 13.09 -20.74
CA LEU A 262 13.11 11.74 -20.87
C LEU A 262 11.97 10.77 -21.19
N THR A 263 12.22 9.83 -22.13
CA THR A 263 11.24 8.82 -22.55
C THR A 263 11.76 7.42 -22.29
N TYR A 264 11.10 6.66 -21.43
CA TYR A 264 11.40 5.23 -21.23
C TYR A 264 10.63 4.41 -22.27
N ARG A 265 11.34 3.85 -23.27
CA ARG A 265 10.78 3.00 -24.34
C ARG A 265 11.13 1.54 -24.16
N SER A 266 12.27 1.25 -23.56
CA SER A 266 12.78 -0.10 -23.41
C SER A 266 13.31 -0.38 -22.01
N ALA A 267 13.41 -1.65 -21.66
CA ALA A 267 13.97 -2.12 -20.40
C ALA A 267 14.81 -3.37 -20.62
N VAL A 268 15.95 -3.47 -19.96
CA VAL A 268 16.75 -4.71 -19.94
C VAL A 268 16.15 -5.65 -18.91
N ALA A 269 15.57 -6.75 -19.39
CA ALA A 269 15.16 -7.88 -18.58
C ALA A 269 16.31 -8.86 -18.40
N GLN A 270 16.49 -9.40 -17.20
CA GLN A 270 17.54 -10.38 -16.89
C GLN A 270 16.95 -11.62 -16.22
N TYR A 271 17.29 -12.78 -16.73
CA TYR A 271 16.84 -14.09 -16.26
C TYR A 271 18.04 -15.04 -16.17
N GLY A 272 18.60 -15.16 -14.98
CA GLY A 272 19.88 -15.87 -14.81
C GLY A 272 20.96 -15.21 -15.66
N GLY A 273 21.60 -15.97 -16.55
CA GLY A 273 22.61 -15.47 -17.49
C GLY A 273 22.06 -14.75 -18.73
N ARG A 274 20.78 -14.98 -19.06
CA ARG A 274 20.15 -14.39 -20.26
C ARG A 274 19.70 -12.95 -19.99
N ARG A 275 20.01 -12.06 -20.93
CA ARG A 275 19.58 -10.66 -20.93
C ARG A 275 18.85 -10.37 -22.23
N GLU A 276 17.80 -9.59 -22.14
CA GLU A 276 16.97 -9.27 -23.28
C GLU A 276 16.51 -7.81 -23.15
N LEU A 277 16.73 -7.03 -24.21
CA LEU A 277 16.16 -5.71 -24.31
C LEU A 277 14.70 -5.87 -24.78
N LYS A 278 13.76 -5.43 -23.99
CA LYS A 278 12.32 -5.51 -24.27
C LYS A 278 11.73 -4.11 -24.30
N ASP A 279 10.69 -3.95 -25.10
CA ASP A 279 9.81 -2.79 -24.96
C ASP A 279 9.16 -2.78 -23.57
N THR A 280 8.74 -1.60 -23.12
CA THR A 280 8.07 -1.49 -21.82
C THR A 280 6.84 -2.38 -21.79
N LYS A 281 6.58 -3.01 -20.63
CA LYS A 281 5.60 -4.09 -20.43
C LYS A 281 4.17 -3.79 -20.90
N THR A 282 3.84 -2.53 -21.12
CA THR A 282 2.50 -2.05 -21.53
C THR A 282 2.51 -1.43 -22.94
N HIS A 283 3.61 -1.53 -23.69
CA HIS A 283 3.83 -0.78 -24.94
C HIS A 283 3.61 0.75 -24.81
N GLN A 284 3.34 1.22 -23.59
CA GLN A 284 3.19 2.64 -23.28
C GLN A 284 4.55 3.26 -23.02
N GLN A 285 4.91 4.20 -23.90
CA GLN A 285 6.08 5.03 -23.68
C GLN A 285 5.80 5.96 -22.50
N ARG A 286 6.69 5.92 -21.51
CA ARG A 286 6.58 6.78 -20.34
C ARG A 286 7.48 8.00 -20.52
N ARG A 287 6.85 9.16 -20.67
CA ARG A 287 7.54 10.45 -20.73
C ARG A 287 7.61 11.05 -19.33
N VAL A 288 8.76 11.55 -18.95
CA VAL A 288 9.03 12.16 -17.64
C VAL A 288 9.70 13.51 -17.88
N ALA A 289 9.08 14.57 -17.36
CA ALA A 289 9.70 15.89 -17.33
C ALA A 289 10.83 15.88 -16.29
N LEU A 290 11.94 16.48 -16.63
CA LEU A 290 13.13 16.63 -15.80
C LEU A 290 13.17 18.06 -15.25
N ASP A 291 13.59 18.17 -14.01
CA ASP A 291 13.94 19.45 -13.40
C ASP A 291 15.30 19.96 -13.93
N PRO A 292 15.59 21.26 -13.79
CA PRO A 292 16.82 21.85 -14.33
C PRO A 292 18.10 21.18 -13.82
N GLU A 293 18.14 20.77 -12.54
CA GLU A 293 19.31 20.11 -11.96
C GLU A 293 19.53 18.72 -12.57
N THR A 294 18.46 17.96 -12.78
CA THR A 294 18.53 16.65 -13.46
C THR A 294 18.96 16.79 -14.92
N VAL A 295 18.56 17.88 -15.62
CA VAL A 295 19.05 18.20 -16.96
C VAL A 295 20.54 18.49 -16.93
N LEU A 296 21.02 19.28 -15.97
CA LEU A 296 22.44 19.59 -15.80
C LEU A 296 23.26 18.32 -15.54
N VAL A 297 22.84 17.48 -14.60
CA VAL A 297 23.48 16.18 -14.30
C VAL A 297 23.61 15.30 -15.54
N LEU A 298 22.57 15.24 -16.38
CA LEU A 298 22.60 14.46 -17.62
C LEU A 298 23.47 15.11 -18.70
N THR A 299 23.53 16.42 -18.78
CA THR A 299 24.42 17.17 -19.68
C THR A 299 25.88 16.87 -19.36
N GLU A 300 26.27 17.03 -18.11
CA GLU A 300 27.61 16.69 -17.64
C GLU A 300 27.95 15.20 -17.86
N HIS A 301 26.97 14.32 -17.67
CA HIS A 301 27.15 12.91 -17.93
C HIS A 301 27.35 12.62 -19.43
N TRP A 302 26.64 13.31 -20.31
CA TRP A 302 26.84 13.24 -21.76
C TRP A 302 28.26 13.68 -22.14
N GLU A 303 28.71 14.82 -21.63
CA GLU A 303 30.06 15.33 -21.86
C GLU A 303 31.14 14.35 -21.41
N ARG A 304 31.00 13.76 -20.21
CA ARG A 304 31.89 12.70 -19.71
C ARG A 304 31.89 11.46 -20.64
N CYS A 305 30.73 11.07 -21.16
CA CYS A 305 30.63 9.97 -22.11
C CYS A 305 31.32 10.29 -23.43
N GLN A 306 31.16 11.50 -23.95
CA GLN A 306 31.84 11.96 -25.17
C GLN A 306 33.36 11.99 -24.99
N ALA A 307 33.83 12.59 -23.90
CA ALA A 307 35.26 12.66 -23.60
C ALA A 307 35.91 11.26 -23.53
N ARG A 308 35.24 10.29 -22.87
CA ARG A 308 35.69 8.89 -22.85
C ARG A 308 35.71 8.22 -24.21
N ALA A 309 34.70 8.47 -25.03
CA ALA A 309 34.64 7.91 -26.37
C ALA A 309 35.78 8.46 -27.24
N THR A 310 36.00 9.76 -27.20
CA THR A 310 37.09 10.45 -27.92
C THR A 310 38.45 9.91 -27.46
N ALA A 311 38.69 9.82 -26.14
CA ALA A 311 39.94 9.30 -25.60
C ALA A 311 40.24 7.84 -25.99
N ALA A 312 39.18 7.06 -26.25
CA ALA A 312 39.28 5.67 -26.72
C ALA A 312 39.29 5.56 -28.25
N GLY A 313 39.31 6.64 -29.01
CA GLY A 313 39.30 6.65 -30.47
C GLY A 313 38.00 6.13 -31.10
N VAL A 314 36.86 6.20 -30.36
CA VAL A 314 35.55 5.75 -30.85
C VAL A 314 34.53 6.90 -30.80
N SER A 315 33.48 6.79 -31.61
CA SER A 315 32.38 7.76 -31.57
C SER A 315 31.28 7.30 -30.61
N LEU A 316 30.69 8.24 -29.88
CA LEU A 316 29.47 8.02 -29.09
C LEU A 316 28.26 8.24 -30.02
N ALA A 317 27.57 7.17 -30.39
CA ALA A 317 26.40 7.25 -31.25
C ALA A 317 25.20 7.86 -30.50
N ARG A 318 24.30 8.53 -31.25
CA ARG A 318 23.08 9.13 -30.68
C ARG A 318 22.16 8.08 -30.02
N ASP A 319 22.20 6.83 -30.45
CA ASP A 319 21.45 5.70 -29.87
C ASP A 319 22.24 4.90 -28.83
N ALA A 320 23.44 5.40 -28.43
CA ALA A 320 24.23 4.80 -27.37
C ALA A 320 23.46 4.72 -26.05
N PHE A 321 23.76 3.69 -25.24
CA PHE A 321 23.19 3.60 -23.90
C PHE A 321 23.73 4.71 -22.99
N VAL A 322 22.85 5.37 -22.26
CA VAL A 322 23.21 6.43 -21.32
C VAL A 322 24.19 5.91 -20.25
N PHE A 323 23.93 4.69 -19.75
CA PHE A 323 24.80 4.02 -18.78
C PHE A 323 25.45 2.81 -19.42
N SER A 324 26.74 2.90 -19.70
CA SER A 324 27.53 1.86 -20.33
C SER A 324 28.92 1.75 -19.71
N ARG A 325 29.50 0.54 -19.75
CA ARG A 325 30.91 0.32 -19.40
C ARG A 325 31.84 0.53 -20.59
N LEU A 326 31.31 0.49 -21.80
CA LEU A 326 32.08 0.68 -23.01
C LEU A 326 32.13 2.15 -23.41
N PRO A 327 33.27 2.70 -23.79
CA PRO A 327 33.43 4.10 -24.15
C PRO A 327 32.43 4.56 -25.22
N GLY A 328 32.20 3.76 -26.28
CA GLY A 328 31.22 4.08 -27.33
C GLY A 328 29.76 3.84 -26.98
N GLY A 329 29.44 3.46 -25.72
CA GLY A 329 28.05 3.30 -25.27
C GLY A 329 27.27 2.15 -25.92
N ARG A 330 27.92 1.18 -26.57
CA ARG A 330 27.25 0.13 -27.37
C ARG A 330 26.63 -1.00 -26.53
N ALA A 331 27.00 -1.13 -25.26
CA ALA A 331 26.49 -2.17 -24.39
C ALA A 331 25.80 -1.57 -23.15
N HIS A 332 24.61 -2.09 -22.85
CA HIS A 332 23.87 -1.71 -21.63
C HIS A 332 24.54 -2.25 -20.36
N LEU A 333 24.28 -1.63 -19.22
CA LEU A 333 24.64 -2.18 -17.92
C LEU A 333 23.89 -3.49 -17.64
N VAL A 334 24.55 -4.39 -16.89
CA VAL A 334 23.93 -5.63 -16.40
C VAL A 334 23.07 -5.30 -15.19
N PRO A 335 21.75 -5.57 -15.22
CA PRO A 335 20.84 -5.18 -14.13
C PRO A 335 21.24 -5.74 -12.75
N SER A 336 21.73 -7.00 -12.69
CA SER A 336 22.20 -7.59 -11.43
C SER A 336 23.44 -6.87 -10.87
N SER A 337 24.35 -6.41 -11.73
CA SER A 337 25.52 -5.64 -11.30
C SER A 337 25.14 -4.28 -10.71
N VAL A 338 24.10 -3.63 -11.25
CA VAL A 338 23.54 -2.39 -10.69
C VAL A 338 23.00 -2.64 -9.30
N THR A 339 22.18 -3.71 -9.12
CA THR A 339 21.64 -4.08 -7.80
C THR A 339 22.75 -4.41 -6.80
N GLN A 340 23.76 -5.18 -7.21
CA GLN A 340 24.87 -5.56 -6.34
C GLN A 340 25.71 -4.33 -5.93
N ARG A 341 25.97 -3.42 -6.88
CA ARG A 341 26.70 -2.19 -6.59
C ARG A 341 25.96 -1.32 -5.57
N TYR A 342 24.65 -1.13 -5.77
CA TYR A 342 23.82 -0.42 -4.83
C TYR A 342 23.77 -1.10 -3.45
N GLY A 343 23.58 -2.41 -3.41
CA GLY A 343 23.59 -3.17 -2.16
C GLY A 343 24.92 -3.10 -1.39
N ARG A 344 26.08 -2.99 -2.09
CA ARG A 344 27.37 -2.74 -1.44
C ARG A 344 27.44 -1.32 -0.88
N LEU A 345 26.95 -0.33 -1.62
CA LEU A 345 26.92 1.07 -1.19
C LEU A 345 26.13 1.21 0.12
N VAL A 346 24.86 0.78 0.15
CA VAL A 346 23.99 0.95 1.32
C VAL A 346 24.45 0.15 2.53
N ARG A 347 25.06 -1.03 2.33
CA ARG A 347 25.68 -1.80 3.42
C ARG A 347 26.86 -1.05 4.03
N ARG A 348 27.71 -0.40 3.21
CA ARG A 348 28.82 0.44 3.69
C ARG A 348 28.30 1.61 4.54
N LEU A 349 27.15 2.15 4.20
CA LEU A 349 26.52 3.25 4.91
C LEU A 349 25.70 2.79 6.15
N GLY A 350 25.52 1.50 6.36
CA GLY A 350 24.66 0.95 7.42
C GLY A 350 23.17 1.16 7.18
N ILE A 351 22.76 1.44 5.93
CA ILE A 351 21.36 1.74 5.58
C ILE A 351 20.68 0.46 5.06
N ASN A 352 19.56 0.07 5.69
CA ASN A 352 18.78 -1.09 5.26
C ASN A 352 17.78 -0.71 4.18
N THR A 353 18.20 -0.71 2.92
CA THR A 353 17.38 -0.36 1.77
C THR A 353 17.82 -1.09 0.51
N HIS A 354 17.04 -1.02 -0.55
CA HIS A 354 17.36 -1.61 -1.86
C HIS A 354 17.07 -0.61 -2.99
N LEU A 355 17.63 -0.85 -4.19
CA LEU A 355 17.54 0.10 -5.31
C LEU A 355 16.08 0.52 -5.65
N HIS A 356 15.12 -0.41 -5.55
CA HIS A 356 13.72 -0.08 -5.84
C HIS A 356 13.09 0.85 -4.79
N SER A 357 13.65 0.91 -3.58
CA SER A 357 13.20 1.84 -2.54
C SER A 357 13.44 3.31 -2.92
N LEU A 358 14.41 3.60 -3.80
CA LEU A 358 14.59 4.95 -4.34
C LEU A 358 13.41 5.41 -5.20
N ARG A 359 12.77 4.46 -5.89
CA ARG A 359 11.52 4.74 -6.61
C ARG A 359 10.35 4.95 -5.63
N HIS A 360 10.33 4.23 -4.51
CA HIS A 360 9.37 4.51 -3.45
C HIS A 360 9.61 5.89 -2.83
N TYR A 361 10.87 6.25 -2.61
CA TYR A 361 11.25 7.60 -2.18
C TYR A 361 10.71 8.67 -3.14
N SER A 362 10.98 8.56 -4.45
CA SER A 362 10.43 9.45 -5.47
C SER A 362 8.90 9.61 -5.39
N ALA A 363 8.19 8.49 -5.20
CA ALA A 363 6.72 8.53 -5.10
C ALA A 363 6.26 9.22 -3.81
N THR A 364 6.90 8.90 -2.68
CA THR A 364 6.56 9.48 -1.37
C THR A 364 6.79 10.98 -1.36
N GLU A 365 7.93 11.45 -1.86
CA GLU A 365 8.26 12.88 -1.93
C GLU A 365 7.30 13.65 -2.87
N LEU A 366 6.95 13.09 -4.03
CA LEU A 366 5.98 13.71 -4.92
C LEU A 366 4.59 13.84 -4.27
N ILE A 367 4.14 12.80 -3.56
CA ILE A 367 2.86 12.84 -2.84
C ILE A 367 2.95 13.82 -1.67
N ALA A 368 4.05 13.81 -0.92
CA ALA A 368 4.31 14.78 0.14
C ALA A 368 4.35 16.23 -0.38
N ALA A 369 4.85 16.45 -1.59
CA ALA A 369 4.79 17.74 -2.28
C ALA A 369 3.40 18.11 -2.82
N GLY A 370 2.36 17.28 -2.63
CA GLY A 370 1.00 17.56 -3.06
C GLY A 370 0.72 17.25 -4.53
N VAL A 371 1.59 16.53 -5.21
CA VAL A 371 1.35 16.09 -6.59
C VAL A 371 0.22 15.07 -6.60
N ASP A 372 -0.75 15.22 -7.48
CA ASP A 372 -1.90 14.32 -7.56
C ASP A 372 -1.47 12.89 -7.92
N VAL A 373 -2.23 11.92 -7.40
CA VAL A 373 -1.89 10.51 -7.49
C VAL A 373 -1.85 9.97 -8.92
N ARG A 374 -2.64 10.56 -9.84
CA ARG A 374 -2.64 10.17 -11.27
C ARG A 374 -1.36 10.62 -11.95
N THR A 375 -0.92 11.84 -11.67
CA THR A 375 0.37 12.35 -12.16
C THR A 375 1.53 11.52 -11.63
N VAL A 376 1.54 11.20 -10.32
CA VAL A 376 2.55 10.31 -9.73
C VAL A 376 2.50 8.93 -10.39
N ALA A 377 1.31 8.34 -10.58
CA ALA A 377 1.16 7.05 -11.25
C ALA A 377 1.65 7.07 -12.70
N GLY A 378 1.32 8.12 -13.45
CA GLY A 378 1.79 8.34 -14.82
C GLY A 378 3.31 8.47 -14.87
N ARG A 379 3.89 9.33 -14.00
CA ARG A 379 5.33 9.54 -13.88
C ARG A 379 6.09 8.24 -13.52
N LEU A 380 5.50 7.39 -12.68
CA LEU A 380 6.04 6.09 -12.32
C LEU A 380 5.73 4.99 -13.36
N GLY A 381 4.76 5.17 -14.25
CA GLY A 381 4.30 4.14 -15.19
C GLY A 381 3.60 2.98 -14.47
N HIS A 382 2.67 3.29 -13.56
CA HIS A 382 1.76 2.31 -12.97
C HIS A 382 0.53 2.15 -13.88
N SER A 383 0.29 0.94 -14.36
CA SER A 383 -0.95 0.59 -15.05
C SER A 383 -2.15 0.61 -14.08
N GLY A 384 -3.34 0.98 -14.55
CA GLY A 384 -4.56 0.93 -13.74
C GLY A 384 -4.93 2.25 -13.05
N GLY A 385 -4.65 3.42 -13.67
CA GLY A 385 -5.24 4.71 -13.27
C GLY A 385 -4.90 5.19 -11.86
N GLY A 386 -3.77 4.78 -11.29
CA GLY A 386 -3.37 5.21 -9.94
C GLY A 386 -3.72 4.23 -8.81
N VAL A 387 -4.50 3.17 -9.06
CA VAL A 387 -4.88 2.18 -8.02
C VAL A 387 -3.65 1.57 -7.33
N THR A 388 -2.59 1.24 -8.09
CA THR A 388 -1.34 0.74 -7.50
C THR A 388 -0.68 1.79 -6.62
N THR A 389 -0.65 3.05 -7.07
CA THR A 389 -0.08 4.17 -6.29
C THR A 389 -0.87 4.39 -5.02
N LEU A 390 -2.21 4.45 -5.10
CA LEU A 390 -3.08 4.56 -3.92
C LEU A 390 -2.86 3.39 -2.95
N ARG A 391 -2.87 2.16 -3.43
CA ARG A 391 -2.68 0.98 -2.57
C ARG A 391 -1.33 0.96 -1.85
N VAL A 392 -0.27 1.40 -2.52
CA VAL A 392 1.10 1.34 -1.99
C VAL A 392 1.42 2.55 -1.12
N TYR A 393 0.89 3.75 -1.47
CA TYR A 393 1.24 5.02 -0.83
C TYR A 393 0.05 5.68 -0.12
N ALA A 394 -1.04 4.95 0.13
CA ALA A 394 -2.19 5.44 0.91
C ALA A 394 -1.88 5.61 2.40
N ALA A 395 -0.63 5.42 2.81
CA ALA A 395 -0.22 5.76 4.17
C ALA A 395 -0.48 7.25 4.41
N TRP A 396 -1.24 7.54 5.45
CA TRP A 396 -1.54 8.89 5.88
C TRP A 396 -0.26 9.65 6.18
N LEU A 397 -0.05 10.78 5.48
CA LEU A 397 1.04 11.71 5.73
C LEU A 397 0.47 12.90 6.49
N ALA A 398 0.85 13.05 7.76
CA ALA A 398 0.36 14.11 8.63
C ALA A 398 0.51 15.51 8.00
N GLU A 399 1.62 15.78 7.34
CA GLU A 399 1.88 17.04 6.65
C GLU A 399 0.97 17.28 5.44
N ALA A 400 0.63 16.23 4.70
CA ALA A 400 -0.31 16.33 3.59
C ALA A 400 -1.74 16.57 4.09
N ASP A 401 -2.11 15.95 5.21
CA ASP A 401 -3.40 16.15 5.86
C ASP A 401 -3.56 17.58 6.41
N GLN A 402 -2.52 18.12 7.06
CA GLN A 402 -2.52 19.51 7.54
C GLN A 402 -2.67 20.51 6.38
N ARG A 403 -1.98 20.30 5.26
CA ARG A 403 -2.14 21.15 4.06
C ARG A 403 -3.54 21.03 3.46
N ALA A 404 -4.10 19.82 3.42
CA ALA A 404 -5.47 19.60 2.95
C ALA A 404 -6.49 20.30 3.85
N ALA A 405 -6.32 20.26 5.17
CA ALA A 405 -7.16 20.95 6.13
C ALA A 405 -7.10 22.48 5.92
N GLY A 406 -5.91 23.06 5.73
CA GLY A 406 -5.74 24.48 5.40
C GLY A 406 -6.39 24.86 4.06
N GLY A 407 -6.22 24.03 3.04
CA GLY A 407 -6.86 24.23 1.74
C GLY A 407 -8.39 24.11 1.78
N LEU A 408 -8.92 23.24 2.63
CA LEU A 408 -10.37 23.15 2.88
C LEU A 408 -10.89 24.39 3.57
N LEU A 409 -10.19 24.87 4.61
CA LEU A 409 -10.58 26.07 5.35
C LEU A 409 -10.68 27.29 4.43
N ALA A 410 -9.77 27.46 3.48
CA ALA A 410 -9.81 28.54 2.50
C ALA A 410 -11.04 28.50 1.57
N ARG A 411 -11.71 27.37 1.46
CA ARG A 411 -12.90 27.16 0.62
C ARG A 411 -14.19 27.08 1.43
N MET A 412 -14.07 27.05 2.77
CA MET A 412 -15.25 27.07 3.65
C MET A 412 -15.87 28.46 3.67
N PRO A 413 -17.20 28.57 3.77
CA PRO A 413 -17.83 29.86 4.02
C PRO A 413 -17.30 30.44 5.34
N ALA A 414 -17.18 31.76 5.38
CA ALA A 414 -16.69 32.45 6.54
C ALA A 414 -17.54 32.08 7.78
N ARG A 415 -16.87 31.70 8.87
CA ARG A 415 -17.52 31.47 10.14
C ARG A 415 -18.21 32.79 10.58
N PRO A 416 -19.48 32.79 11.05
CA PRO A 416 -20.08 33.96 11.63
C PRO A 416 -19.19 34.59 12.70
N ALA A 417 -18.93 35.88 12.61
CA ALA A 417 -17.95 36.60 13.42
C ALA A 417 -18.23 36.61 14.92
N ALA A 418 -19.47 36.32 15.34
CA ALA A 418 -19.83 36.08 16.72
C ALA A 418 -20.95 35.04 16.80
N VAL A 419 -20.74 33.98 17.56
CA VAL A 419 -21.85 33.22 18.14
C VAL A 419 -22.31 34.09 19.28
N PRO A 420 -23.57 34.58 19.30
CA PRO A 420 -24.05 35.35 20.45
C PRO A 420 -23.86 34.54 21.73
N LEU A 421 -23.15 35.08 22.71
CA LEU A 421 -23.00 34.46 24.05
C LEU A 421 -24.37 34.18 24.68
N VAL A 422 -25.37 34.98 24.29
CA VAL A 422 -26.77 34.80 24.68
C VAL A 422 -27.54 34.19 23.51
N PRO A 423 -28.13 33.00 23.67
CA PRO A 423 -28.93 32.38 22.62
C PRO A 423 -30.06 33.28 22.13
N ARG A 424 -30.35 33.23 20.82
CA ARG A 424 -31.42 34.01 20.18
C ARG A 424 -32.79 33.82 20.87
N ALA A 425 -33.03 32.68 21.50
CA ALA A 425 -34.22 32.40 22.28
C ALA A 425 -34.43 33.36 23.49
N LEU A 426 -33.35 33.93 24.01
CA LEU A 426 -33.38 34.91 25.12
C LEU A 426 -33.37 36.36 24.62
N THR A 427 -32.78 36.64 23.45
CA THR A 427 -32.70 38.00 22.87
C THR A 427 -33.90 38.35 21.96
N SER A 428 -34.58 37.37 21.41
CA SER A 428 -35.74 37.52 20.53
C SER A 428 -36.74 36.38 20.75
N PRO A 429 -37.35 36.30 21.96
CA PRO A 429 -38.21 35.20 22.37
C PRO A 429 -39.50 35.15 21.57
N ARG A 430 -39.87 34.00 21.03
CA ARG A 430 -41.08 33.79 20.22
C ARG A 430 -42.12 32.91 20.90
N THR A 431 -41.69 31.97 21.72
CA THR A 431 -42.58 31.04 22.41
C THR A 431 -42.76 31.39 23.87
N PRO A 432 -43.86 30.98 24.54
CA PRO A 432 -44.09 31.27 25.97
C PRO A 432 -42.90 30.88 26.87
N ARG A 433 -42.29 29.72 26.63
CA ARG A 433 -41.09 29.26 27.37
C ARG A 433 -39.87 30.17 27.17
N GLU A 434 -39.70 30.71 25.96
CA GLU A 434 -38.58 31.61 25.65
C GLU A 434 -38.81 32.99 26.28
N LYS A 435 -40.05 33.46 26.31
CA LYS A 435 -40.42 34.72 26.96
C LYS A 435 -40.15 34.66 28.47
N ILE A 436 -40.53 33.56 29.13
CA ILE A 436 -40.27 33.36 30.57
C ILE A 436 -38.76 33.26 30.81
N ALA A 437 -38.03 32.46 29.99
CA ALA A 437 -36.59 32.34 30.13
C ALA A 437 -35.88 33.69 29.90
N ALA A 438 -36.31 34.49 28.93
CA ALA A 438 -35.75 35.83 28.66
C ALA A 438 -36.04 36.83 29.80
N SER A 439 -37.24 36.80 30.38
CA SER A 439 -37.58 37.61 31.54
C SER A 439 -36.71 37.28 32.76
N LEU A 440 -36.62 36.00 33.10
CA LEU A 440 -35.77 35.54 34.20
C LEU A 440 -34.30 35.82 33.95
N TYR A 441 -33.81 35.66 32.71
CA TYR A 441 -32.46 36.03 32.34
C TYR A 441 -32.18 37.51 32.55
N ALA A 442 -33.09 38.39 32.13
CA ALA A 442 -32.96 39.82 32.32
C ALA A 442 -32.91 40.19 33.81
N GLN A 443 -33.74 39.56 34.65
CA GLN A 443 -33.77 39.77 36.11
C GLN A 443 -32.46 39.27 36.78
N ILE A 444 -31.90 38.13 36.34
CA ILE A 444 -30.61 37.62 36.80
C ILE A 444 -29.50 38.62 36.44
N VAL A 445 -29.47 39.09 35.19
CA VAL A 445 -28.46 40.05 34.73
C VAL A 445 -28.61 41.40 35.43
N ALA A 446 -29.85 41.83 35.76
CA ALA A 446 -30.12 43.03 36.54
C ALA A 446 -29.74 42.90 38.04
N GLY A 447 -29.35 41.71 38.50
CA GLY A 447 -28.95 41.45 39.87
C GLY A 447 -30.11 41.20 40.83
N GLU A 448 -31.34 41.06 40.33
CA GLU A 448 -32.53 40.76 41.19
C GLU A 448 -32.36 39.35 41.84
N PHE A 449 -31.64 38.45 41.19
CA PHE A 449 -31.28 37.16 41.73
C PHE A 449 -29.75 37.06 41.77
N PRO A 450 -29.13 37.11 42.98
CA PRO A 450 -27.66 37.08 43.10
C PRO A 450 -27.07 35.70 42.80
N GLU A 451 -25.77 35.62 42.52
CA GLU A 451 -25.01 34.38 42.39
C GLU A 451 -25.26 33.47 43.59
N GLY A 452 -25.55 32.21 43.36
CA GLY A 452 -25.89 31.23 44.39
C GLY A 452 -27.32 31.37 44.93
N GLY A 453 -28.07 32.37 44.49
CA GLY A 453 -29.48 32.59 44.84
C GLY A 453 -30.43 31.58 44.17
N HIS A 454 -31.68 31.57 44.60
CA HIS A 454 -32.72 30.70 44.05
C HIS A 454 -33.79 31.50 43.31
N LEU A 455 -34.21 30.97 42.17
CA LEU A 455 -35.39 31.48 41.47
C LEU A 455 -36.69 31.11 42.21
N PRO A 456 -37.80 31.83 41.97
CA PRO A 456 -39.15 31.46 42.45
C PRO A 456 -39.48 30.01 42.01
N GLY A 457 -40.38 29.39 42.74
CA GLY A 457 -40.83 28.05 42.52
C GLY A 457 -41.51 27.86 41.15
N ILE A 458 -41.29 26.71 40.49
CA ILE A 458 -41.86 26.40 39.15
C ILE A 458 -43.39 26.59 39.15
N LYS A 459 -44.09 26.22 40.25
CA LYS A 459 -45.54 26.38 40.38
C LYS A 459 -45.94 27.84 40.52
N GLU A 460 -45.13 28.62 41.21
CA GLU A 460 -45.32 30.03 41.42
C GLU A 460 -45.20 30.83 40.12
N LEU A 461 -44.10 30.60 39.39
CA LEU A 461 -43.87 31.15 38.05
C LEU A 461 -44.92 30.70 37.03
N ALA A 462 -45.41 29.45 37.14
CA ALA A 462 -46.47 28.97 36.27
C ALA A 462 -47.80 29.69 36.50
N ALA A 463 -48.12 30.05 37.78
CA ALA A 463 -49.30 30.83 38.13
C ALA A 463 -49.13 32.30 37.73
N GLU A 464 -47.96 32.90 37.98
CA GLU A 464 -47.67 34.32 37.65
C GLU A 464 -47.74 34.58 36.13
N HIS A 465 -47.20 33.63 35.32
CA HIS A 465 -47.22 33.79 33.88
C HIS A 465 -48.42 33.12 33.18
N GLU A 466 -49.39 32.62 33.93
CA GLU A 466 -50.57 31.90 33.42
C GLU A 466 -50.26 30.78 32.40
N VAL A 467 -49.24 29.94 32.67
CA VAL A 467 -48.83 28.89 31.82
C VAL A 467 -48.78 27.52 32.51
N ALA A 468 -48.71 26.45 31.75
CA ALA A 468 -48.53 25.11 32.31
C ALA A 468 -47.16 24.98 33.00
N VAL A 469 -47.10 24.24 34.12
CA VAL A 469 -45.88 23.94 34.88
C VAL A 469 -44.76 23.37 33.97
N SER A 470 -45.12 22.58 32.97
CA SER A 470 -44.17 22.04 31.98
C SER A 470 -43.51 23.11 31.11
N THR A 471 -44.15 24.27 30.92
CA THR A 471 -43.61 25.40 30.14
C THR A 471 -42.49 26.09 30.92
N VAL A 472 -42.71 26.32 32.23
CA VAL A 472 -41.69 26.89 33.13
C VAL A 472 -40.50 25.92 33.28
N HIS A 473 -40.78 24.65 33.39
CA HIS A 473 -39.71 23.63 33.43
C HIS A 473 -38.80 23.69 32.20
N ARG A 474 -39.39 23.82 31.00
CA ARG A 474 -38.64 24.00 29.74
C ARG A 474 -37.93 25.35 29.65
N ALA A 475 -38.42 26.39 30.29
CA ALA A 475 -37.75 27.68 30.42
C ALA A 475 -36.50 27.57 31.29
N PHE A 476 -36.59 26.85 32.41
CA PHE A 476 -35.43 26.56 33.26
C PHE A 476 -34.39 25.68 32.56
N GLU A 477 -34.80 24.72 31.74
CA GLU A 477 -33.87 23.93 30.92
C GLU A 477 -33.13 24.82 29.91
N LEU A 478 -33.81 25.81 29.33
CA LEU A 478 -33.17 26.77 28.43
C LEU A 478 -32.10 27.59 29.17
N LEU A 479 -32.41 28.09 30.37
CA LEU A 479 -31.47 28.83 31.21
C LEU A 479 -30.29 27.99 31.69
N ARG A 480 -30.48 26.67 31.96
CA ARG A 480 -29.39 25.74 32.25
C ARG A 480 -28.48 25.55 31.03
N THR A 481 -29.09 25.40 29.85
CA THR A 481 -28.34 25.30 28.61
C THR A 481 -27.48 26.54 28.33
N CYS A 482 -27.94 27.70 28.83
CA CYS A 482 -27.19 28.96 28.76
C CYS A 482 -26.16 29.13 29.90
N GLY A 483 -26.04 28.17 30.81
CA GLY A 483 -25.11 28.20 31.92
C GLY A 483 -25.48 29.17 33.06
N VAL A 484 -26.67 29.79 33.02
CA VAL A 484 -27.13 30.75 34.05
C VAL A 484 -27.86 30.09 35.21
N LEU A 485 -28.16 28.81 35.12
CA LEU A 485 -28.69 28.00 36.22
C LEU A 485 -27.86 26.76 36.43
N ALA A 486 -27.44 26.48 37.64
CA ALA A 486 -26.79 25.27 38.08
C ALA A 486 -27.76 24.32 38.80
N GLY A 487 -27.45 23.05 38.90
CA GLY A 487 -28.21 22.01 39.62
C GLY A 487 -28.98 21.06 38.72
N ASP A 488 -29.23 19.85 39.22
CA ASP A 488 -29.98 18.79 38.54
C ASP A 488 -31.48 19.15 38.48
N ALA A 489 -32.22 18.61 37.52
CA ALA A 489 -33.64 18.84 37.27
C ALA A 489 -34.56 18.53 38.49
N ARG A 490 -34.07 17.78 39.48
CA ARG A 490 -34.75 17.40 40.71
C ARG A 490 -34.47 18.30 41.91
N GLN A 491 -33.52 19.24 41.80
CA GLN A 491 -33.14 20.17 42.85
C GLN A 491 -33.63 21.57 42.50
N ARG A 492 -33.82 22.41 43.53
CA ARG A 492 -34.18 23.82 43.33
C ARG A 492 -33.03 24.51 42.58
N PRO A 493 -33.28 25.10 41.38
CA PRO A 493 -32.21 25.66 40.56
C PRO A 493 -31.53 26.82 41.29
N VAL A 494 -30.20 26.82 41.19
CA VAL A 494 -29.35 27.87 41.77
C VAL A 494 -28.87 28.75 40.63
N VAL A 495 -28.93 30.05 40.81
CA VAL A 495 -28.44 31.05 39.87
C VAL A 495 -26.92 30.94 39.78
N HIS A 496 -26.44 30.79 38.58
CA HIS A 496 -25.03 30.86 38.27
C HIS A 496 -24.82 31.99 37.25
N ILE A 497 -24.10 33.03 37.67
CA ILE A 497 -23.69 34.08 36.75
C ILE A 497 -22.35 33.65 36.21
N PRO A 498 -22.28 33.14 34.96
CA PRO A 498 -20.99 32.84 34.37
C PRO A 498 -20.17 34.12 34.44
N ALA A 499 -18.97 34.07 35.06
CA ALA A 499 -18.10 35.21 35.18
C ALA A 499 -18.11 35.95 33.85
N SER A 500 -18.84 37.03 33.78
CA SER A 500 -18.76 37.98 32.68
C SER A 500 -17.32 38.41 32.72
N THR A 501 -16.54 37.95 31.77
CA THR A 501 -15.38 38.66 31.31
C THR A 501 -15.87 40.00 30.75
N VAL A 502 -16.30 40.88 31.65
CA VAL A 502 -16.21 42.30 31.50
C VAL A 502 -14.83 42.64 32.07
N ASP A 503 -13.85 42.09 31.46
CA ASP A 503 -12.52 42.60 31.42
C ASP A 503 -12.08 42.38 29.97
N GLU A 504 -11.87 43.48 29.31
CA GLU A 504 -11.18 43.70 28.04
C GLU A 504 -10.85 42.42 27.30
N VAL A 505 -11.75 42.02 26.39
CA VAL A 505 -11.34 41.18 25.29
C VAL A 505 -10.26 42.00 24.56
N GLU A 506 -9.00 41.79 24.94
CA GLU A 506 -7.94 42.04 23.98
C GLU A 506 -8.41 41.44 22.67
N PRO A 507 -8.44 42.23 21.59
CA PRO A 507 -8.91 41.71 20.31
C PRO A 507 -8.08 40.47 20.02
N VAL A 508 -8.76 39.31 20.00
CA VAL A 508 -8.17 38.08 19.43
C VAL A 508 -7.48 38.53 18.15
N PRO A 509 -6.16 38.34 18.02
CA PRO A 509 -5.42 38.83 16.88
C PRO A 509 -6.17 38.30 15.65
N LYS A 510 -6.68 39.19 14.83
CA LYS A 510 -7.30 38.88 13.55
C LYS A 510 -6.37 37.89 12.90
N ALA A 511 -6.93 36.71 12.55
CA ALA A 511 -6.19 35.73 11.76
C ALA A 511 -5.41 36.52 10.71
N ALA A 512 -4.09 36.48 10.83
CA ALA A 512 -3.22 37.27 10.00
C ALA A 512 -3.61 36.96 8.55
N THR A 513 -4.20 37.92 7.90
CA THR A 513 -4.19 37.98 6.46
C THR A 513 -2.77 37.62 6.05
N VAL A 514 -2.62 36.60 5.18
CA VAL A 514 -1.35 36.29 4.53
C VAL A 514 -0.89 37.60 3.90
N GLY A 515 -0.13 38.35 4.66
CA GLY A 515 0.27 39.71 4.40
C GLY A 515 1.76 39.72 4.09
N VAL A 516 2.05 40.40 3.09
CA VAL A 516 3.26 41.13 2.74
C VAL A 516 4.21 41.23 3.97
N GLY A 517 5.05 40.20 4.20
CA GLY A 517 6.00 40.19 5.32
C GLY A 517 6.65 38.85 5.57
N ARG A 518 5.98 37.74 5.28
CA ARG A 518 6.58 36.39 5.42
C ARG A 518 7.65 36.18 4.38
N ARG A 519 8.82 35.78 4.84
CA ARG A 519 9.97 35.45 4.00
C ARG A 519 10.69 34.24 4.59
N LEU A 520 11.41 33.53 3.75
CA LEU A 520 12.29 32.47 4.22
C LEU A 520 13.42 33.10 5.02
N VAL A 521 13.52 32.75 6.29
CA VAL A 521 14.51 33.29 7.23
C VAL A 521 15.33 32.14 7.79
N GLU A 522 16.62 32.34 7.89
CA GLU A 522 17.53 31.41 8.54
C GLU A 522 17.66 31.74 10.02
N PHE A 523 17.65 30.72 10.85
CA PHE A 523 17.74 30.80 12.30
C PHE A 523 18.93 30.01 12.81
N ARG A 524 19.61 30.52 13.86
CA ARG A 524 20.64 29.81 14.60
C ARG A 524 20.28 29.75 16.07
N LEU A 525 20.18 28.53 16.60
CA LEU A 525 19.97 28.29 18.03
C LEU A 525 21.33 28.20 18.74
N ARG A 526 21.48 28.96 19.81
CA ARG A 526 22.69 28.97 20.63
C ARG A 526 22.38 28.73 22.11
N SER A 527 23.34 28.20 22.84
CA SER A 527 23.35 28.17 24.31
C SER A 527 24.77 28.47 24.80
N ALA A 528 24.90 29.35 25.78
CA ALA A 528 26.17 29.81 26.30
C ALA A 528 27.19 30.24 25.22
N GLY A 529 26.70 30.90 24.15
CA GLY A 529 27.52 31.38 23.02
C GLY A 529 27.92 30.32 22.00
N ARG A 530 27.55 29.06 22.19
CA ARG A 530 27.84 27.96 21.25
C ARG A 530 26.61 27.67 20.36
N GLU A 531 26.84 27.62 19.05
CA GLU A 531 25.80 27.21 18.09
C GLU A 531 25.46 25.72 18.25
N LEU A 532 24.16 25.41 18.36
CA LEU A 532 23.64 24.05 18.52
C LEU A 532 22.96 23.53 17.26
N SER A 533 22.23 24.39 16.55
CA SER A 533 21.57 24.04 15.30
C SER A 533 21.27 25.29 14.48
N ALA A 534 21.23 25.12 13.15
CA ALA A 534 20.71 26.11 12.21
C ALA A 534 19.56 25.49 11.41
N PHE A 535 18.54 26.28 11.07
CA PHE A 535 17.41 25.87 10.27
C PHE A 535 16.76 27.07 9.60
N SER A 536 15.96 26.82 8.55
CA SER A 536 15.20 27.87 7.85
C SER A 536 13.70 27.66 7.99
N ALA A 537 12.96 28.75 8.12
CA ALA A 537 11.50 28.71 8.15
C ALA A 537 10.93 29.95 7.45
N GLU A 538 9.74 29.80 6.86
CA GLU A 538 9.01 30.91 6.25
C GLU A 538 8.13 31.58 7.30
N VAL A 539 8.57 32.72 7.81
CA VAL A 539 7.93 33.46 8.90
C VAL A 539 8.01 34.95 8.67
N ASP A 540 7.20 35.68 9.40
CA ASP A 540 7.42 37.11 9.63
C ASP A 540 8.44 37.26 10.75
N PRO A 541 9.68 37.74 10.45
CA PRO A 541 10.76 37.86 11.44
C PRO A 541 10.48 38.89 12.56
N ASP A 542 9.47 39.72 12.40
CA ASP A 542 9.06 40.71 13.38
C ASP A 542 7.89 40.22 14.27
N SER A 543 7.34 39.07 13.97
CA SER A 543 6.21 38.47 14.71
C SER A 543 6.68 37.57 15.85
N ALA A 544 6.65 38.07 17.09
CA ALA A 544 6.96 37.26 18.27
C ALA A 544 6.05 36.02 18.39
N ALA A 545 4.79 36.11 17.94
CA ALA A 545 3.83 35.01 17.96
C ALA A 545 4.20 33.87 17.01
N GLU A 546 4.97 34.13 15.95
CA GLU A 546 5.49 33.11 15.04
C GLU A 546 6.85 32.58 15.50
N LEU A 547 7.69 33.41 16.12
CA LEU A 547 9.04 33.06 16.56
C LEU A 547 9.04 32.21 17.83
N ASP A 548 8.16 32.44 18.79
CA ASP A 548 8.12 31.72 20.08
C ASP A 548 7.89 30.19 19.90
N PRO A 549 6.89 29.73 19.13
CA PRO A 549 6.72 28.30 18.89
C PRO A 549 7.89 27.66 18.15
N LEU A 550 8.55 28.40 17.25
CA LEU A 550 9.73 27.94 16.52
C LEU A 550 10.90 27.72 17.44
N MET A 551 11.19 28.68 18.33
CA MET A 551 12.26 28.57 19.32
C MET A 551 12.03 27.38 20.26
N ARG A 552 10.84 27.23 20.84
CA ARG A 552 10.47 26.08 21.68
C ARG A 552 10.67 24.75 20.96
N SER A 553 10.26 24.68 19.70
CA SER A 553 10.45 23.48 18.87
C SER A 553 11.92 23.20 18.57
N ALA A 554 12.73 24.22 18.30
CA ALA A 554 14.16 24.10 18.05
C ALA A 554 14.92 23.64 19.30
N VAL A 555 14.63 24.21 20.47
CA VAL A 555 15.23 23.81 21.77
C VAL A 555 14.89 22.36 22.09
N ARG A 556 13.63 21.94 21.98
CA ARG A 556 13.23 20.55 22.22
C ARG A 556 13.94 19.55 21.30
N ARG A 557 14.19 19.93 20.06
CA ARG A 557 14.93 19.08 19.10
C ARG A 557 16.42 19.00 19.41
N ALA A 558 17.02 20.09 19.85
CA ALA A 558 18.46 20.17 20.10
C ALA A 558 18.88 19.62 21.47
N ALA A 559 18.04 19.78 22.50
CA ALA A 559 18.39 19.52 23.89
C ALA A 559 17.41 18.59 24.64
N GLY A 560 16.31 18.18 24.02
CA GLY A 560 15.32 17.28 24.61
C GLY A 560 14.05 17.96 25.15
N PRO A 561 13.01 17.17 25.53
CA PRO A 561 11.71 17.69 25.90
C PRO A 561 11.70 18.49 27.21
N ASP A 562 12.65 18.25 28.10
CA ASP A 562 12.73 18.85 29.45
C ASP A 562 13.71 20.02 29.52
N ALA A 563 14.27 20.49 28.39
CA ALA A 563 15.19 21.61 28.35
C ALA A 563 14.48 22.94 28.65
N ASP A 564 15.06 23.77 29.56
CA ASP A 564 14.54 25.10 29.83
C ASP A 564 14.86 26.02 28.65
N VAL A 565 13.81 26.60 28.06
CA VAL A 565 13.95 27.45 26.88
C VAL A 565 14.66 28.76 27.19
N GLY A 566 14.66 29.21 28.44
CA GLY A 566 15.37 30.41 28.91
C GLY A 566 16.89 30.34 28.81
N ASP A 567 17.47 29.13 28.72
CA ASP A 567 18.92 28.92 28.57
C ASP A 567 19.42 29.04 27.13
N TYR A 568 18.54 29.39 26.18
CA TYR A 568 18.83 29.39 24.75
C TYR A 568 18.54 30.73 24.09
N GLU A 569 19.31 31.06 23.09
CA GLU A 569 19.18 32.22 22.22
C GLU A 569 18.95 31.78 20.79
N MET A 570 18.03 32.46 20.08
CA MET A 570 17.78 32.21 18.68
C MET A 570 18.08 33.47 17.84
N ASP A 571 19.12 33.39 17.02
CA ASP A 571 19.45 34.45 16.08
C ASP A 571 18.59 34.33 14.81
N VAL A 572 18.04 35.43 14.38
CA VAL A 572 17.36 35.62 13.09
C VAL A 572 18.38 36.22 12.14
N LEU A 573 18.68 35.50 11.05
CA LEU A 573 19.68 35.88 10.07
C LEU A 573 19.05 36.55 8.85
N GLY A 574 19.73 37.54 8.29
CA GLY A 574 19.42 38.16 7.01
C GLY A 574 20.67 38.32 6.14
N ASP A 575 20.54 38.89 4.96
CA ASP A 575 21.57 38.98 3.91
C ASP A 575 22.92 39.63 4.34
N GLY A 576 23.00 40.22 5.53
CA GLY A 576 24.19 40.86 6.06
C GLY A 576 24.61 40.41 7.44
N GLY A 577 24.03 39.37 8.02
CA GLY A 577 24.34 38.89 9.37
C GLY A 577 23.13 38.77 10.29
N VAL A 578 23.35 38.76 11.60
CA VAL A 578 22.27 38.64 12.60
C VAL A 578 21.41 39.91 12.60
N LEU A 579 20.15 39.75 12.22
CA LEU A 579 19.13 40.83 12.25
C LEU A 579 18.63 41.06 13.68
N ARG A 580 18.42 39.99 14.42
CA ARG A 580 17.81 40.03 15.75
C ARG A 580 18.16 38.75 16.50
N THR A 581 18.39 38.88 17.83
CA THR A 581 18.47 37.72 18.73
C THR A 581 17.22 37.66 19.57
N PHE A 582 16.61 36.48 19.64
CA PHE A 582 15.39 36.21 20.37
C PHE A 582 15.75 35.40 21.63
N VAL A 583 15.43 35.92 22.80
CA VAL A 583 15.65 35.26 24.11
C VAL A 583 14.28 35.10 24.76
N MET A 584 13.91 33.88 25.13
CA MET A 584 12.70 33.64 25.90
C MET A 584 12.97 33.93 27.38
N ILE A 585 12.11 34.72 27.98
CA ILE A 585 12.09 34.91 29.44
C ILE A 585 11.19 33.78 29.97
N GLY A 586 11.78 32.87 30.78
CA GLY A 586 11.11 31.71 31.35
C GLY A 586 9.93 32.04 32.27
#